data_ee8ddfa34af97a1d07c80cc1b268d50a
#
_entry.id   ee8ddfa34af97a1d07c80cc1b268d50a
#
_cell.length_a   1.000
_cell.length_b   1.000
_cell.length_c   1.000
_cell.angle_alpha   90.00
_cell.angle_beta   90.00
_cell.angle_gamma   90.00
#
_symmetry.space_group_name_H-M   'P 1'
#
loop_
_entity.id
_entity.type
_entity.pdbx_description
1 polymer ?
#
loop_
_entity_poly.entity_id
_entity_poly.type
_entity_poly.pdbx_seq_one_letter_code
_entity_poly.pdbx_strand_id
1 'polypeptide(L)'
;MCSSDLCEAARGLLYRFGQMADAGIDGPELTKASAMAKLKCGDVAMAVTTEAVQILGGYGYIKEYPVERFMRDAKITQIYEGTQEIQRLVIAREMVRESRAFLLAGVG
;
A
#
# COMPACT_ATOMS: atom_id res chain seq x y z
N MET A 1 17.96 1.31 -4.22
CA MET A 1 16.68 2.04 -4.47
C MET A 1 16.56 3.16 -3.45
N CYS A 2 16.19 4.35 -3.87
CA CYS A 2 16.05 5.49 -2.98
C CYS A 2 14.72 5.43 -2.22
N SER A 3 14.79 5.59 -0.89
CA SER A 3 13.57 5.55 -0.04
C SER A 3 12.58 6.68 -0.38
N SER A 4 13.06 7.81 -0.88
CA SER A 4 12.19 8.91 -1.27
C SER A 4 11.30 8.57 -2.46
N ASP A 5 11.79 7.80 -3.42
CA ASP A 5 11.00 7.32 -4.56
C ASP A 5 9.84 6.45 -4.09
N LEU A 6 10.11 5.55 -3.15
CA LEU A 6 9.10 4.68 -2.58
C LEU A 6 8.03 5.48 -1.83
N CYS A 7 8.44 6.44 -1.03
CA CYS A 7 7.52 7.30 -0.28
C CYS A 7 6.64 8.13 -1.21
N GLU A 8 7.21 8.68 -2.28
CA GLU A 8 6.42 9.45 -3.25
C GLU A 8 5.45 8.58 -4.03
N ALA A 9 5.85 7.36 -4.41
CA ALA A 9 4.95 6.41 -5.07
C ALA A 9 3.76 6.06 -4.18
N ALA A 10 4.02 5.78 -2.90
CA ALA A 10 2.97 5.49 -1.92
C ALA A 10 2.04 6.68 -1.72
N ARG A 11 2.62 7.88 -1.58
CA ARG A 11 1.86 9.13 -1.42
C ARG A 11 0.95 9.37 -2.63
N GLY A 12 1.46 9.14 -3.84
CA GLY A 12 0.69 9.31 -5.06
C GLY A 12 -0.54 8.41 -5.11
N LEU A 13 -0.40 7.15 -4.73
CA LEU A 13 -1.53 6.21 -4.66
C LEU A 13 -2.53 6.61 -3.59
N LEU A 14 -2.06 7.04 -2.43
CA LEU A 14 -2.93 7.45 -1.32
C LEU A 14 -3.73 8.70 -1.71
N TYR A 15 -3.10 9.70 -2.30
CA TYR A 15 -3.77 10.92 -2.70
C TYR A 15 -4.75 10.68 -3.84
N ARG A 16 -4.41 9.81 -4.79
CA ARG A 16 -5.34 9.40 -5.84
C ARG A 16 -6.60 8.79 -5.25
N PHE A 17 -6.45 7.87 -4.31
CA PHE A 17 -7.59 7.28 -3.61
C PHE A 17 -8.43 8.35 -2.91
N GLY A 18 -7.78 9.27 -2.19
CA GLY A 18 -8.49 10.37 -1.52
C GLY A 18 -9.27 11.25 -2.48
N GLN A 19 -8.67 11.61 -3.62
CA GLN A 19 -9.33 12.41 -4.64
C GLN A 19 -10.52 11.69 -5.26
N MET A 20 -10.41 10.38 -5.49
CA MET A 20 -11.52 9.57 -6.00
C MET A 20 -12.70 9.56 -5.00
N ALA A 21 -12.38 9.36 -3.72
CA ALA A 21 -13.40 9.37 -2.66
C ALA A 21 -14.09 10.74 -2.57
N ASP A 22 -13.32 11.82 -2.61
CA ASP A 22 -13.85 13.19 -2.55
C ASP A 22 -14.72 13.54 -3.77
N ALA A 23 -14.39 12.95 -4.92
CA ALA A 23 -15.18 13.14 -6.15
C ALA A 23 -16.46 12.28 -6.18
N GLY A 24 -16.73 11.49 -5.14
CA GLY A 24 -17.92 10.66 -5.06
C GLY A 24 -17.84 9.37 -5.83
N ILE A 25 -16.65 8.97 -6.30
CA ILE A 25 -16.44 7.67 -6.94
C ILE A 25 -16.60 6.59 -5.86
N ASP A 26 -17.34 5.54 -6.17
CA ASP A 26 -17.57 4.44 -5.23
C ASP A 26 -17.52 3.07 -5.95
N GLY A 27 -17.85 2.01 -5.23
CA GLY A 27 -17.92 0.66 -5.77
C GLY A 27 -16.56 0.05 -6.09
N PRO A 28 -16.50 -0.84 -7.10
CA PRO A 28 -15.29 -1.62 -7.39
C PRO A 28 -14.06 -0.78 -7.68
N GLU A 29 -14.22 0.33 -8.36
CA GLU A 29 -13.10 1.22 -8.71
C GLU A 29 -12.44 1.81 -7.47
N LEU A 30 -13.23 2.31 -6.53
CA LEU A 30 -12.72 2.86 -5.27
C LEU A 30 -12.12 1.75 -4.40
N THR A 31 -12.75 0.57 -4.36
CA THR A 31 -12.25 -0.60 -3.63
C THR A 31 -10.86 -0.98 -4.12
N LYS A 32 -10.67 -1.05 -5.44
CA LYS A 32 -9.38 -1.37 -6.04
C LYS A 32 -8.32 -0.32 -5.68
N ALA A 33 -8.65 0.96 -5.81
CA ALA A 33 -7.72 2.04 -5.48
C ALA A 33 -7.32 2.03 -3.99
N SER A 34 -8.27 1.78 -3.11
CA SER A 34 -8.04 1.64 -1.67
C SER A 34 -7.09 0.48 -1.36
N ALA A 35 -7.33 -0.67 -1.97
CA ALA A 35 -6.50 -1.86 -1.77
C ALA A 35 -5.07 -1.63 -2.28
N MET A 36 -4.91 -0.97 -3.43
CA MET A 36 -3.60 -0.62 -3.98
C MET A 36 -2.84 0.34 -3.07
N ALA A 37 -3.52 1.37 -2.55
CA ALA A 37 -2.91 2.34 -1.64
C ALA A 37 -2.46 1.66 -0.35
N LYS A 38 -3.30 0.85 0.26
CA LYS A 38 -2.98 0.12 1.49
C LYS A 38 -1.80 -0.83 1.28
N LEU A 39 -1.83 -1.60 0.19
CA LEU A 39 -0.77 -2.55 -0.15
C LEU A 39 0.57 -1.83 -0.32
N LYS A 40 0.60 -0.77 -1.12
CA LYS A 40 1.84 -0.03 -1.40
C LYS A 40 2.36 0.69 -0.16
N CYS A 41 1.50 1.35 0.59
CA CYS A 41 1.91 2.08 1.79
C CYS A 41 2.48 1.14 2.86
N GLY A 42 1.85 -0.02 3.07
CA GLY A 42 2.34 -1.01 4.03
C GLY A 42 3.71 -1.56 3.64
N ASP A 43 3.88 -1.93 2.37
CA ASP A 43 5.14 -2.46 1.87
C ASP A 43 6.25 -1.40 1.93
N VAL A 44 5.95 -0.15 1.57
CA VAL A 44 6.93 0.95 1.64
C VAL A 44 7.31 1.26 3.08
N ALA A 45 6.34 1.30 4.00
CA ALA A 45 6.63 1.55 5.41
C ALA A 45 7.60 0.49 5.95
N MET A 46 7.39 -0.78 5.62
CA MET A 46 8.28 -1.86 6.06
C MET A 46 9.66 -1.76 5.41
N ALA A 47 9.72 -1.48 4.11
CA ALA A 47 10.99 -1.37 3.38
C ALA A 47 11.83 -0.19 3.89
N VAL A 48 11.22 0.97 4.08
CA VAL A 48 11.92 2.18 4.50
C VAL A 48 12.41 2.07 5.95
N THR A 49 11.58 1.54 6.85
CA THR A 49 11.98 1.38 8.25
C THR A 49 13.06 0.31 8.42
N THR A 50 13.00 -0.77 7.65
CA THR A 50 14.04 -1.81 7.65
C THR A 50 15.37 -1.21 7.17
N GLU A 51 15.34 -0.44 6.09
CA GLU A 51 16.54 0.21 5.56
C GLU A 51 17.10 1.24 6.56
N ALA A 52 16.25 1.97 7.26
CA ALA A 52 16.67 2.91 8.30
C ALA A 52 17.43 2.22 9.43
N VAL A 53 16.96 1.05 9.88
CA VAL A 53 17.68 0.23 10.87
C VAL A 53 19.03 -0.17 10.30
N GLN A 54 19.09 -0.60 9.05
CA GLN A 54 20.33 -1.03 8.40
C GLN A 54 21.35 0.11 8.33
N ILE A 55 20.91 1.31 7.95
CA ILE A 55 21.77 2.50 7.85
C ILE A 55 22.39 2.87 9.20
N LEU A 56 21.61 2.80 10.27
CA LEU A 56 22.07 3.12 11.62
C LEU A 56 22.89 1.99 12.24
N GLY A 57 22.87 0.81 11.64
CA GLY A 57 23.63 -0.34 12.15
C GLY A 57 23.19 -0.76 13.54
N GLY A 58 24.16 -1.06 14.42
CA GLY A 58 23.85 -1.46 15.79
C GLY A 58 23.01 -0.47 16.56
N TYR A 59 23.19 0.81 16.33
CA TYR A 59 22.36 1.86 16.97
C TYR A 59 20.92 1.81 16.51
N GLY A 60 20.65 1.38 15.28
CA GLY A 60 19.29 1.22 14.79
C GLY A 60 18.57 0.02 15.40
N TYR A 61 19.30 -0.98 15.85
CA TYR A 61 18.76 -2.22 16.40
C TYR A 61 18.40 -2.13 17.88
N ILE A 62 19.07 -1.27 18.64
CA ILE A 62 18.89 -1.19 20.10
C ILE A 62 17.72 -0.28 20.47
N LYS A 63 17.15 -0.52 21.68
CA LYS A 63 15.93 0.16 22.11
C LYS A 63 16.13 1.61 22.54
N GLU A 64 17.35 2.04 22.78
CA GLU A 64 17.66 3.42 23.15
C GLU A 64 17.34 4.42 22.05
N TYR A 65 17.20 3.94 20.79
CA TYR A 65 16.82 4.77 19.64
C TYR A 65 15.47 4.29 19.08
N PRO A 66 14.64 5.18 18.52
CA PRO A 66 13.27 4.84 18.17
C PRO A 66 13.12 4.04 16.86
N VAL A 67 14.17 3.88 16.05
CA VAL A 67 14.06 3.35 14.69
C VAL A 67 13.62 1.88 14.69
N GLU A 68 14.13 1.07 15.64
CA GLU A 68 13.73 -0.34 15.74
C GLU A 68 12.22 -0.46 16.03
N ARG A 69 11.68 0.46 16.82
CA ARG A 69 10.24 0.50 17.11
C ARG A 69 9.44 0.85 15.87
N PHE A 70 9.91 1.79 15.06
CA PHE A 70 9.24 2.14 13.80
C PHE A 70 9.17 0.95 12.87
N MET A 71 10.22 0.14 12.79
CA MET A 71 10.22 -1.08 11.99
C MET A 71 9.19 -2.09 12.53
N ARG A 72 9.13 -2.29 13.84
CA ARG A 72 8.15 -3.19 14.47
C ARG A 72 6.73 -2.68 14.24
N ASP A 73 6.50 -1.37 14.39
CA ASP A 73 5.19 -0.75 14.16
C ASP A 73 4.78 -0.84 12.69
N ALA A 74 5.73 -0.68 11.76
CA ALA A 74 5.45 -0.81 10.34
C ALA A 74 4.97 -2.22 9.97
N LYS A 75 5.47 -3.25 10.63
CA LYS A 75 5.12 -4.64 10.29
C LYS A 75 3.62 -4.91 10.43
N ILE A 76 2.96 -4.34 11.43
CA ILE A 76 1.53 -4.55 11.61
C ILE A 76 0.71 -3.99 10.45
N THR A 77 1.22 -2.98 9.75
CA THR A 77 0.52 -2.39 8.60
C THR A 77 0.40 -3.36 7.42
N GLN A 78 1.23 -4.40 7.38
CA GLN A 78 1.15 -5.46 6.38
C GLN A 78 0.16 -6.57 6.77
N ILE A 79 -0.35 -6.55 7.99
CA ILE A 79 -1.13 -7.65 8.58
C ILE A 79 -2.58 -7.22 8.84
N TYR A 80 -2.80 -6.11 9.54
CA TYR A 80 -4.14 -5.71 9.96
C TYR A 80 -4.93 -5.04 8.82
N GLU A 81 -6.23 -4.89 9.01
CA GLU A 81 -7.13 -4.28 8.01
C GLU A 81 -7.06 -5.01 6.65
N GLY A 82 -6.91 -6.33 6.70
CA GLY A 82 -6.63 -7.16 5.53
C GLY A 82 -5.14 -7.28 5.26
N THR A 83 -4.62 -8.51 5.31
CA THR A 83 -3.20 -8.76 5.02
C THR A 83 -2.84 -8.31 3.61
N GLN A 84 -1.54 -8.14 3.34
CA GLN A 84 -1.07 -7.78 1.99
C GLN A 84 -1.50 -8.83 0.96
N GLU A 85 -1.55 -10.10 1.35
CA GLU A 85 -2.03 -11.19 0.49
C GLU A 85 -3.51 -11.01 0.14
N ILE A 86 -4.33 -10.67 1.14
CA ILE A 86 -5.77 -10.39 0.93
C ILE A 86 -5.96 -9.17 0.05
N GLN A 87 -5.15 -8.12 0.23
CA GLN A 87 -5.23 -6.93 -0.63
C GLN A 87 -4.95 -7.26 -2.09
N ARG A 88 -3.97 -8.13 -2.36
CA ARG A 88 -3.69 -8.61 -3.71
C ARG A 88 -4.87 -9.36 -4.30
N LEU A 89 -5.55 -10.18 -3.50
CA LEU A 89 -6.77 -10.88 -3.95
C LEU A 89 -7.90 -9.91 -4.28
N VAL A 90 -8.09 -8.88 -3.46
CA VAL A 90 -9.09 -7.83 -3.73
C VAL A 90 -8.80 -7.11 -5.03
N ILE A 91 -7.56 -6.69 -5.26
CA ILE A 91 -7.14 -6.01 -6.48
C ILE A 91 -7.41 -6.91 -7.70
N ALA A 92 -6.97 -8.15 -7.64
CA ALA A 92 -7.15 -9.11 -8.74
C ALA A 92 -8.62 -9.33 -9.05
N ARG A 93 -9.45 -9.47 -8.03
CA ARG A 93 -10.89 -9.64 -8.19
C ARG A 93 -11.53 -8.45 -8.92
N GLU A 94 -11.19 -7.24 -8.51
CA GLU A 94 -11.75 -6.06 -9.15
C GLU A 94 -11.25 -5.88 -10.57
N MET A 95 -9.99 -6.22 -10.86
CA MET A 95 -9.46 -6.21 -12.22
C MET A 95 -10.18 -7.19 -13.13
N VAL A 96 -10.51 -8.39 -12.63
CA VAL A 96 -11.28 -9.37 -13.39
C VAL A 96 -12.68 -8.85 -13.68
N ARG A 97 -13.32 -8.20 -12.70
CA ARG A 97 -14.65 -7.59 -12.88
C ARG A 97 -14.61 -6.50 -13.97
N GLU A 98 -13.61 -5.64 -13.95
CA GLU A 98 -13.44 -4.59 -14.97
C GLU A 98 -13.25 -5.19 -16.35
N SER A 99 -12.43 -6.23 -16.47
CA SER A 99 -12.19 -6.92 -17.73
C SER A 99 -13.46 -7.54 -18.28
N ARG A 100 -14.27 -8.18 -17.44
CA ARG A 100 -15.57 -8.75 -17.84
C ARG A 100 -16.53 -7.67 -18.32
N ALA A 101 -16.63 -6.59 -17.59
CA ALA A 101 -17.51 -5.48 -17.97
C ALA A 101 -17.09 -4.87 -19.30
N PHE A 102 -15.78 -4.70 -19.53
CA PHE A 102 -15.25 -4.23 -20.81
C PHE A 102 -15.60 -5.16 -21.98
N LEU A 103 -15.39 -6.47 -21.79
CA LEU A 103 -15.69 -7.47 -22.83
C LEU A 103 -17.18 -7.50 -23.16
N LEU A 104 -18.05 -7.45 -22.15
CA LEU A 104 -19.50 -7.44 -22.35
C LEU A 104 -19.96 -6.16 -23.06
N ALA A 105 -19.39 -5.01 -22.75
CA ALA A 105 -19.69 -3.75 -23.42
C ALA A 105 -19.20 -3.73 -24.87
N GLY A 106 -18.07 -4.38 -25.16
CA GLY A 106 -17.48 -4.45 -26.50
C GLY A 106 -18.16 -5.42 -27.45
N VAL A 107 -18.98 -6.35 -26.92
CA VAL A 107 -19.70 -7.35 -27.71
C VAL A 107 -21.10 -6.88 -28.11
N GLY A 108 -21.58 -5.85 -27.44
CA GLY A 108 -22.86 -5.22 -27.77
C GLY A 108 -22.70 -4.13 -28.79
#